data_68dcb96aad6b31d6e14b3980ba49134f
#
_entry.id   68dcb96aad6b31d6e14b3980ba49134f
#
_cell.length_a   1.000
_cell.length_b   1.000
_cell.length_c   1.000
_cell.angle_alpha   90.00
_cell.angle_beta   90.00
_cell.angle_gamma   90.00
#
_symmetry.space_group_name_H-M   'P 1'
#
loop_
_entity.id
_entity.type
_entity.pdbx_description
1 polymer ?
#
loop_
_entity_poly.entity_id
_entity_poly.type
_entity_poly.pdbx_seq_one_letter_code
_entity_poly.pdbx_strand_id
1 'polypeptide(L)'
;LLRDHRVYVTDWVDARMVAASEGDFGLDDYIAYIQEFIRHLGVERLHVVSVCQPTVPVLAAVSLMASRGEPTPRTLVMMGGPIDARCSPTAVNNLATQNPLSWFENNVIHSVPAGYPGAGRRVYPGFLQHAGFLSMNPSRHFSSHWDFYADLVKGDLEDADAHRRFYDEYNAVLDMPARYYLDTIRVVFQDFLLPRGEWVVNGEKVDPSAIRDTALLSIEGELDDIAGLGQTEAAQALCTGIPAERREHFIVEGAGHYGIFSGRRWREVVYPKVRDFFAAHAEAPAAKAKKKSNVTPLRRKAG
;
A
#
# COMPACT_ATOMS: atom_id res chain seq x y z
N LEU A 1 4.83 11.72 -11.86
CA LEU A 1 4.20 10.64 -12.65
C LEU A 1 3.51 11.19 -13.92
N LEU A 2 2.66 12.22 -13.82
CA LEU A 2 1.86 12.76 -14.95
C LEU A 2 2.67 13.24 -16.16
N ARG A 3 3.96 13.53 -16.00
CA ARG A 3 4.84 13.92 -17.14
C ARG A 3 5.08 12.77 -18.12
N ASP A 4 5.14 11.55 -17.59
CA ASP A 4 5.63 10.39 -18.33
C ASP A 4 4.57 9.28 -18.45
N HIS A 5 3.49 9.33 -17.63
CA HIS A 5 2.50 8.28 -17.54
C HIS A 5 1.07 8.83 -17.49
N ARG A 6 0.11 8.05 -17.99
CA ARG A 6 -1.29 8.22 -17.64
C ARG A 6 -1.48 7.65 -16.23
N VAL A 7 -1.98 8.48 -15.32
CA VAL A 7 -2.10 8.12 -13.89
C VAL A 7 -3.58 7.96 -13.55
N TYR A 8 -3.88 6.86 -12.87
CA TYR A 8 -5.16 6.59 -12.22
C TYR A 8 -4.92 6.55 -10.72
N VAL A 9 -5.79 7.19 -9.96
CA VAL A 9 -5.73 7.22 -8.50
C VAL A 9 -7.05 6.67 -7.98
N THR A 10 -6.99 5.79 -6.99
CA THR A 10 -8.19 5.33 -6.30
C THR A 10 -8.77 6.47 -5.48
N ASP A 11 -10.05 6.78 -5.72
CA ASP A 11 -10.78 7.85 -5.04
C ASP A 11 -11.85 7.22 -4.12
N TRP A 12 -11.51 7.10 -2.85
CA TRP A 12 -12.37 6.47 -1.85
C TRP A 12 -13.36 7.48 -1.29
N VAL A 13 -14.62 7.06 -1.19
CA VAL A 13 -15.66 7.88 -0.58
C VAL A 13 -15.50 7.85 0.94
N ASP A 14 -15.59 9.02 1.57
CA ASP A 14 -15.61 9.15 3.02
C ASP A 14 -16.74 8.32 3.63
N ALA A 15 -16.43 7.45 4.59
CA ALA A 15 -17.41 6.51 5.14
C ALA A 15 -18.61 7.19 5.77
N ARG A 16 -18.47 8.42 6.32
CA ARG A 16 -19.61 9.18 6.85
C ARG A 16 -20.60 9.64 5.77
N MET A 17 -20.17 9.60 4.49
CA MET A 17 -21.01 9.98 3.34
C MET A 17 -21.71 8.78 2.70
N VAL A 18 -21.43 7.55 3.14
CA VAL A 18 -22.02 6.31 2.61
C VAL A 18 -23.14 5.86 3.53
N ALA A 19 -24.37 5.73 3.00
CA ALA A 19 -25.53 5.32 3.77
C ALA A 19 -25.30 3.96 4.46
N ALA A 20 -25.78 3.79 5.68
CA ALA A 20 -25.62 2.53 6.43
C ALA A 20 -26.32 1.34 5.72
N SER A 21 -27.37 1.61 4.93
CA SER A 21 -28.08 0.60 4.10
C SER A 21 -27.22 -0.03 3.00
N GLU A 22 -26.12 0.61 2.58
CA GLU A 22 -25.18 0.06 1.58
C GLU A 22 -24.33 -1.12 2.14
N GLY A 23 -24.56 -1.48 3.40
CA GLY A 23 -23.81 -2.53 4.06
C GLY A 23 -22.49 -2.08 4.67
N ASP A 24 -21.72 -3.06 5.14
CA ASP A 24 -20.42 -2.82 5.76
C ASP A 24 -19.31 -2.96 4.73
N PHE A 25 -18.10 -2.48 5.08
CA PHE A 25 -16.93 -2.53 4.21
C PHE A 25 -15.70 -2.95 5.05
N GLY A 26 -15.10 -4.07 4.69
CA GLY A 26 -13.94 -4.63 5.36
C GLY A 26 -12.70 -4.71 4.47
N LEU A 27 -11.66 -5.35 5.00
CA LEU A 27 -10.39 -5.52 4.29
C LEU A 27 -10.53 -6.43 3.06
N ASP A 28 -11.40 -7.44 3.13
CA ASP A 28 -11.68 -8.34 2.00
C ASP A 28 -12.39 -7.61 0.85
N ASP A 29 -13.28 -6.67 1.19
CA ASP A 29 -13.97 -5.83 0.20
C ASP A 29 -12.97 -4.89 -0.49
N TYR A 30 -12.05 -4.30 0.28
CA TYR A 30 -10.97 -3.47 -0.27
C TYR A 30 -10.12 -4.25 -1.29
N ILE A 31 -9.74 -5.48 -0.97
CA ILE A 31 -8.99 -6.37 -1.86
C ILE A 31 -9.79 -6.65 -3.15
N ALA A 32 -11.09 -6.92 -3.04
CA ALA A 32 -11.97 -7.15 -4.19
C ALA A 32 -12.03 -5.92 -5.11
N TYR A 33 -12.16 -4.71 -4.56
CA TYR A 33 -12.13 -3.47 -5.34
C TYR A 33 -10.79 -3.27 -6.07
N ILE A 34 -9.65 -3.56 -5.42
CA ILE A 34 -8.34 -3.47 -6.09
C ILE A 34 -8.28 -4.44 -7.28
N GLN A 35 -8.77 -5.66 -7.14
CA GLN A 35 -8.82 -6.62 -8.25
C GLN A 35 -9.71 -6.11 -9.40
N GLU A 36 -10.87 -5.52 -9.07
CA GLU A 36 -11.75 -4.91 -10.07
C GLU A 36 -11.09 -3.73 -10.79
N PHE A 37 -10.39 -2.86 -10.09
CA PHE A 37 -9.66 -1.76 -10.72
C PHE A 37 -8.57 -2.27 -11.68
N ILE A 38 -7.82 -3.30 -11.29
CA ILE A 38 -6.80 -3.93 -12.13
C ILE A 38 -7.44 -4.54 -13.40
N ARG A 39 -8.55 -5.27 -13.26
CA ARG A 39 -9.29 -5.85 -14.39
C ARG A 39 -9.85 -4.77 -15.31
N HIS A 40 -10.44 -3.72 -14.74
CA HIS A 40 -11.01 -2.60 -15.50
C HIS A 40 -9.98 -1.86 -16.35
N LEU A 41 -8.78 -1.62 -15.79
CA LEU A 41 -7.70 -0.91 -16.50
C LEU A 41 -6.98 -1.80 -17.51
N GLY A 42 -7.02 -3.13 -17.33
CA GLY A 42 -6.22 -4.08 -18.10
C GLY A 42 -4.75 -4.09 -17.67
N VAL A 43 -4.09 -5.22 -17.83
CA VAL A 43 -2.76 -5.45 -17.25
C VAL A 43 -1.58 -5.27 -18.22
N GLU A 44 -1.86 -5.15 -19.54
CA GLU A 44 -0.82 -5.18 -20.59
C GLU A 44 0.24 -4.10 -20.41
N ARG A 45 -0.14 -2.96 -19.87
CA ARG A 45 0.74 -1.80 -19.62
C ARG A 45 0.55 -1.22 -18.23
N LEU A 46 -0.07 -1.96 -17.32
CA LEU A 46 -0.39 -1.48 -15.98
C LEU A 46 0.81 -1.64 -15.05
N HIS A 47 1.18 -0.54 -14.43
CA HIS A 47 2.11 -0.47 -13.31
C HIS A 47 1.31 -0.06 -12.07
N VAL A 48 1.43 -0.80 -10.98
CA VAL A 48 0.73 -0.49 -9.73
C VAL A 48 1.72 0.08 -8.73
N VAL A 49 1.37 1.21 -8.14
CA VAL A 49 2.11 1.83 -7.03
C VAL A 49 1.21 1.81 -5.81
N SER A 50 1.69 1.26 -4.72
CA SER A 50 1.01 1.27 -3.42
C SER A 50 1.92 1.89 -2.35
N VAL A 51 1.34 2.78 -1.55
CA VAL A 51 2.08 3.55 -0.54
C VAL A 51 1.47 3.30 0.83
N CYS A 52 2.31 3.03 1.83
CA CYS A 52 1.90 2.85 3.22
C CYS A 52 0.99 1.62 3.42
N GLN A 53 -0.06 1.72 4.23
CA GLN A 53 -0.99 0.63 4.57
C GLN A 53 -1.56 -0.14 3.36
N PRO A 54 -1.96 0.48 2.24
CA PRO A 54 -2.45 -0.22 1.05
C PRO A 54 -1.49 -1.25 0.43
N THR A 55 -0.20 -1.22 0.74
CA THR A 55 0.76 -2.21 0.23
C THR A 55 0.34 -3.66 0.55
N VAL A 56 -0.18 -3.88 1.75
CA VAL A 56 -0.59 -5.21 2.22
C VAL A 56 -1.79 -5.76 1.44
N PRO A 57 -2.95 -5.07 1.35
CA PRO A 57 -4.08 -5.56 0.58
C PRO A 57 -3.84 -5.56 -0.94
N VAL A 58 -2.99 -4.68 -1.46
CA VAL A 58 -2.60 -4.71 -2.88
C VAL A 58 -1.76 -5.96 -3.19
N LEU A 59 -0.80 -6.30 -2.32
CA LEU A 59 -0.05 -7.56 -2.48
C LEU A 59 -0.99 -8.78 -2.41
N ALA A 60 -1.94 -8.79 -1.48
CA ALA A 60 -2.94 -9.84 -1.38
C ALA A 60 -3.81 -9.94 -2.64
N ALA A 61 -4.28 -8.81 -3.17
CA ALA A 61 -5.09 -8.76 -4.38
C ALA A 61 -4.36 -9.38 -5.58
N VAL A 62 -3.09 -8.98 -5.82
CA VAL A 62 -2.26 -9.50 -6.91
C VAL A 62 -1.91 -10.98 -6.69
N SER A 63 -1.66 -11.39 -5.44
CA SER A 63 -1.41 -12.80 -5.09
C SER A 63 -2.59 -13.70 -5.43
N LEU A 64 -3.79 -13.30 -5.05
CA LEU A 64 -5.02 -14.04 -5.35
C LEU A 64 -5.30 -14.13 -6.86
N MET A 65 -5.11 -13.03 -7.60
CA MET A 65 -5.21 -13.04 -9.06
C MET A 65 -4.21 -14.03 -9.66
N ALA A 66 -2.95 -14.00 -9.22
CA ALA A 66 -1.91 -14.91 -9.68
C ALA A 66 -2.24 -16.38 -9.35
N SER A 67 -2.75 -16.67 -8.15
CA SER A 67 -3.15 -18.01 -7.73
C SER A 67 -4.28 -18.59 -8.58
N ARG A 68 -5.18 -17.74 -9.07
CA ARG A 68 -6.27 -18.12 -9.99
C ARG A 68 -5.80 -18.20 -11.45
N GLY A 69 -4.53 -17.88 -11.76
CA GLY A 69 -4.03 -17.81 -13.14
C GLY A 69 -4.56 -16.61 -13.92
N GLU A 70 -5.10 -15.60 -13.24
CA GLU A 70 -5.51 -14.35 -13.86
C GLU A 70 -4.28 -13.52 -14.25
N PRO A 71 -4.37 -12.69 -15.30
CA PRO A 71 -3.31 -11.75 -15.65
C PRO A 71 -3.04 -10.76 -14.50
N THR A 72 -1.76 -10.46 -14.27
CA THR A 72 -1.30 -9.55 -13.21
C THR A 72 -0.59 -8.31 -13.79
N PRO A 73 -0.50 -7.19 -13.07
CA PRO A 73 0.19 -5.98 -13.52
C PRO A 73 1.65 -6.24 -13.93
N ARG A 74 2.22 -5.40 -14.78
CA ARG A 74 3.63 -5.48 -15.20
C ARG A 74 4.58 -5.33 -14.04
N THR A 75 4.32 -4.34 -13.20
CA THR A 75 5.11 -4.07 -12.01
C THR A 75 4.25 -3.78 -10.80
N LEU A 76 4.80 -4.08 -9.64
CA LEU A 76 4.25 -3.73 -8.35
C LEU A 76 5.32 -2.96 -7.59
N VAL A 77 5.08 -1.68 -7.34
CA VAL A 77 5.94 -0.81 -6.52
C VAL A 77 5.28 -0.63 -5.17
N MET A 78 5.97 -1.06 -4.11
CA MET A 78 5.52 -0.99 -2.72
C MET A 78 6.40 -0.03 -1.95
N MET A 79 5.80 0.96 -1.29
CA MET A 79 6.52 2.06 -0.66
C MET A 79 6.08 2.24 0.79
N GLY A 80 7.01 2.09 1.73
CA GLY A 80 6.81 2.40 3.14
C GLY A 80 5.60 1.70 3.77
N GLY A 81 5.40 0.42 3.48
CA GLY A 81 4.24 -0.33 3.92
C GLY A 81 4.54 -1.49 4.86
N PRO A 82 3.59 -1.84 5.74
CA PRO A 82 3.81 -2.82 6.80
C PRO A 82 3.59 -4.27 6.31
N ILE A 83 4.34 -4.72 5.30
CA ILE A 83 4.24 -6.12 4.80
C ILE A 83 4.57 -7.10 5.92
N ASP A 84 5.63 -6.83 6.69
CA ASP A 84 5.89 -7.53 7.95
C ASP A 84 6.15 -6.51 9.07
N ALA A 85 5.10 -6.14 9.79
CA ALA A 85 5.17 -5.15 10.85
C ALA A 85 5.98 -5.59 12.09
N ARG A 86 6.53 -6.82 12.09
CA ARG A 86 7.46 -7.32 13.13
C ARG A 86 8.89 -6.82 12.91
N CYS A 87 9.22 -6.42 11.67
CA CYS A 87 10.53 -5.85 11.35
C CYS A 87 10.63 -4.41 11.85
N SER A 88 11.66 -4.11 12.62
CA SER A 88 11.91 -2.76 13.17
C SER A 88 10.62 -2.04 13.64
N PRO A 89 9.89 -2.59 14.63
CA PRO A 89 8.58 -2.08 15.00
C PRO A 89 8.63 -0.64 15.51
N THR A 90 7.78 0.19 14.93
CA THR A 90 7.63 1.61 15.28
C THR A 90 6.61 1.83 16.41
N ALA A 91 6.40 3.08 16.81
CA ALA A 91 5.39 3.44 17.81
C ALA A 91 3.98 3.00 17.37
N VAL A 92 3.67 3.06 16.07
CA VAL A 92 2.39 2.61 15.50
C VAL A 92 2.22 1.11 15.68
N ASN A 93 3.23 0.33 15.36
CA ASN A 93 3.22 -1.13 15.51
C ASN A 93 3.09 -1.53 16.97
N ASN A 94 3.84 -0.87 17.85
CA ASN A 94 3.79 -1.12 19.30
C ASN A 94 2.41 -0.81 19.90
N LEU A 95 1.76 0.28 19.47
CA LEU A 95 0.39 0.57 19.91
C LEU A 95 -0.56 -0.58 19.56
N ALA A 96 -0.45 -1.13 18.34
CA ALA A 96 -1.31 -2.22 17.88
C ALA A 96 -1.07 -3.53 18.66
N THR A 97 0.18 -3.85 19.00
CA THR A 97 0.52 -5.09 19.69
C THR A 97 0.33 -5.02 21.21
N GLN A 98 0.40 -3.82 21.79
CA GLN A 98 0.25 -3.63 23.25
C GLN A 98 -1.20 -3.53 23.71
N ASN A 99 -2.14 -3.36 22.78
CA ASN A 99 -3.56 -3.22 23.11
C ASN A 99 -4.38 -4.33 22.42
N PRO A 100 -5.37 -4.93 23.11
CA PRO A 100 -6.26 -5.90 22.47
C PRO A 100 -7.17 -5.21 21.44
N LEU A 101 -7.68 -5.97 20.47
CA LEU A 101 -8.57 -5.44 19.42
C LEU A 101 -9.78 -4.69 20.01
N SER A 102 -10.32 -5.18 21.12
CA SER A 102 -11.43 -4.52 21.84
C SER A 102 -11.08 -3.13 22.36
N TRP A 103 -9.80 -2.85 22.64
CA TRP A 103 -9.38 -1.50 23.01
C TRP A 103 -9.59 -0.52 21.84
N PHE A 104 -9.19 -0.92 20.63
CA PHE A 104 -9.40 -0.11 19.44
C PHE A 104 -10.90 0.09 19.18
N GLU A 105 -11.67 -0.98 19.29
CA GLU A 105 -13.12 -0.92 19.12
C GLU A 105 -13.80 0.05 20.08
N ASN A 106 -13.37 0.08 21.34
CA ASN A 106 -14.02 0.89 22.36
C ASN A 106 -13.50 2.34 22.46
N ASN A 107 -12.27 2.60 21.99
CA ASN A 107 -11.64 3.92 22.19
C ASN A 107 -11.57 4.76 20.90
N VAL A 108 -11.55 4.15 19.73
CA VAL A 108 -11.37 4.90 18.48
C VAL A 108 -12.52 4.75 17.47
N ILE A 109 -13.42 3.77 17.67
CA ILE A 109 -14.59 3.61 16.80
C ILE A 109 -15.77 4.39 17.36
N HIS A 110 -16.36 5.21 16.49
CA HIS A 110 -17.52 6.05 16.83
C HIS A 110 -18.62 5.90 15.77
N SER A 111 -19.83 6.29 16.13
CA SER A 111 -20.96 6.33 15.20
C SER A 111 -21.03 7.68 14.50
N VAL A 112 -21.27 7.64 13.20
CA VAL A 112 -21.49 8.86 12.39
C VAL A 112 -22.73 9.59 12.89
N PRO A 113 -22.66 10.92 13.15
CA PRO A 113 -23.79 11.70 13.63
C PRO A 113 -24.95 11.78 12.63
N ALA A 114 -26.15 12.08 13.12
CA ALA A 114 -27.40 12.12 12.33
C ALA A 114 -27.40 13.14 11.17
N GLY A 115 -26.48 14.12 11.17
CA GLY A 115 -26.39 15.16 10.12
C GLY A 115 -25.71 14.70 8.83
N TYR A 116 -25.23 13.45 8.74
CA TYR A 116 -24.52 12.92 7.57
C TYR A 116 -25.29 11.77 6.91
N PRO A 117 -25.11 11.53 5.61
CA PRO A 117 -25.76 10.40 4.91
C PRO A 117 -25.49 9.05 5.56
N GLY A 118 -24.28 8.82 6.10
CA GLY A 118 -23.88 7.60 6.80
C GLY A 118 -24.27 7.55 8.28
N ALA A 119 -25.27 8.34 8.72
CA ALA A 119 -25.70 8.35 10.12
C ALA A 119 -25.86 6.95 10.71
N GLY A 120 -25.27 6.73 11.91
CA GLY A 120 -25.28 5.45 12.59
C GLY A 120 -24.21 4.45 12.15
N ARG A 121 -23.54 4.66 11.00
CA ARG A 121 -22.40 3.83 10.57
C ARG A 121 -21.28 3.93 11.60
N ARG A 122 -20.67 2.80 11.92
CA ARG A 122 -19.49 2.76 12.78
C ARG A 122 -18.24 3.05 11.96
N VAL A 123 -17.43 4.02 12.41
CA VAL A 123 -16.24 4.49 11.70
C VAL A 123 -15.08 4.75 12.66
N TYR A 124 -13.86 4.70 12.16
CA TYR A 124 -12.71 5.37 12.75
C TYR A 124 -12.66 6.79 12.18
N PRO A 125 -13.03 7.83 12.96
CA PRO A 125 -13.15 9.18 12.43
C PRO A 125 -11.82 9.77 11.97
N GLY A 126 -11.84 10.49 10.84
CA GLY A 126 -10.66 11.14 10.28
C GLY A 126 -9.95 12.09 11.24
N PHE A 127 -10.70 12.83 12.06
CA PHE A 127 -10.10 13.76 13.02
C PHE A 127 -9.31 13.03 14.13
N LEU A 128 -9.71 11.82 14.55
CA LEU A 128 -8.95 11.01 15.51
C LEU A 128 -7.70 10.42 14.86
N GLN A 129 -7.77 9.99 13.59
CA GLN A 129 -6.61 9.55 12.82
C GLN A 129 -5.59 10.67 12.73
N HIS A 130 -6.05 11.87 12.37
CA HIS A 130 -5.21 13.05 12.27
C HIS A 130 -4.57 13.42 13.61
N ALA A 131 -5.33 13.39 14.72
CA ALA A 131 -4.79 13.62 16.06
C ALA A 131 -3.73 12.58 16.43
N GLY A 132 -3.93 11.31 16.04
CA GLY A 132 -2.93 10.25 16.19
C GLY A 132 -1.63 10.57 15.45
N PHE A 133 -1.70 10.94 14.19
CA PHE A 133 -0.52 11.32 13.40
C PHE A 133 0.23 12.52 13.97
N LEU A 134 -0.49 13.56 14.39
CA LEU A 134 0.13 14.72 15.05
C LEU A 134 0.85 14.35 16.35
N SER A 135 0.27 13.42 17.13
CA SER A 135 0.83 13.00 18.42
C SER A 135 2.11 12.16 18.30
N MET A 136 2.36 11.55 17.14
CA MET A 136 3.59 10.77 16.92
C MET A 136 4.84 11.65 16.82
N ASN A 137 4.70 12.87 16.29
CA ASN A 137 5.84 13.79 16.14
C ASN A 137 5.43 15.27 16.32
N PRO A 138 4.97 15.67 17.53
CA PRO A 138 4.42 17.01 17.76
C PRO A 138 5.45 18.12 17.54
N SER A 139 6.72 17.88 17.88
CA SER A 139 7.79 18.86 17.71
C SER A 139 8.02 19.24 16.25
N ARG A 140 7.94 18.28 15.34
CA ARG A 140 8.07 18.49 13.89
C ARG A 140 6.95 19.38 13.36
N HIS A 141 5.71 19.11 13.77
CA HIS A 141 4.56 19.92 13.36
C HIS A 141 4.66 21.34 13.90
N PHE A 142 5.05 21.49 15.16
CA PHE A 142 5.26 22.82 15.74
C PHE A 142 6.34 23.62 14.98
N SER A 143 7.51 23.01 14.72
CA SER A 143 8.58 23.67 13.96
C SER A 143 8.11 24.05 12.55
N SER A 144 7.41 23.15 11.86
CA SER A 144 6.89 23.43 10.51
C SER A 144 5.90 24.60 10.49
N HIS A 145 5.01 24.71 11.47
CA HIS A 145 4.09 25.87 11.56
C HIS A 145 4.82 27.15 11.96
N TRP A 146 5.87 27.06 12.76
CA TRP A 146 6.72 28.20 13.08
C TRP A 146 7.47 28.71 11.85
N ASP A 147 8.04 27.82 11.05
CA ASP A 147 8.72 28.15 9.80
C ASP A 147 7.74 28.84 8.84
N PHE A 148 6.53 28.30 8.69
CA PHE A 148 5.46 28.92 7.90
C PHE A 148 5.15 30.36 8.36
N TYR A 149 5.05 30.59 9.66
CA TYR A 149 4.86 31.94 10.19
C TYR A 149 6.04 32.86 9.82
N ALA A 150 7.27 32.35 9.96
CA ALA A 150 8.48 33.09 9.62
C ALA A 150 8.54 33.44 8.11
N ASP A 151 8.12 32.53 7.23
CA ASP A 151 8.08 32.75 5.79
C ASP A 151 7.04 33.81 5.41
N LEU A 152 5.88 33.80 6.05
CA LEU A 152 4.86 34.86 5.88
C LEU A 152 5.39 36.23 6.30
N VAL A 153 6.12 36.30 7.43
CA VAL A 153 6.72 37.56 7.93
C VAL A 153 7.80 38.08 7.00
N LYS A 154 8.60 37.18 6.40
CA LYS A 154 9.65 37.51 5.42
C LYS A 154 9.09 37.85 4.04
N GLY A 155 7.83 37.53 3.76
CA GLY A 155 7.21 37.68 2.46
C GLY A 155 7.60 36.57 1.46
N ASP A 156 8.09 35.43 1.95
CA ASP A 156 8.37 34.23 1.15
C ASP A 156 7.06 33.49 0.91
N LEU A 157 6.36 33.90 -0.14
CA LEU A 157 5.04 33.35 -0.46
C LEU A 157 5.14 31.96 -1.11
N GLU A 158 6.27 31.61 -1.72
CA GLU A 158 6.44 30.30 -2.38
C GLU A 158 6.51 29.18 -1.34
N ASP A 159 7.36 29.34 -0.31
CA ASP A 159 7.50 28.37 0.77
C ASP A 159 6.23 28.34 1.64
N ALA A 160 5.61 29.48 1.89
CA ALA A 160 4.32 29.57 2.59
C ALA A 160 3.21 28.81 1.84
N ASP A 161 3.10 28.95 0.52
CA ASP A 161 2.12 28.19 -0.28
C ASP A 161 2.45 26.72 -0.37
N ALA A 162 3.71 26.33 -0.38
CA ALA A 162 4.12 24.92 -0.31
C ALA A 162 3.68 24.29 1.03
N HIS A 163 3.85 25.01 2.15
CA HIS A 163 3.38 24.58 3.46
C HIS A 163 1.85 24.41 3.49
N ARG A 164 1.09 25.39 2.96
CA ARG A 164 -0.38 25.28 2.89
C ARG A 164 -0.82 24.06 2.11
N ARG A 165 -0.30 23.88 0.89
CA ARG A 165 -0.63 22.71 0.06
C ARG A 165 -0.34 21.39 0.77
N PHE A 166 0.80 21.30 1.48
CA PHE A 166 1.12 20.10 2.25
C PHE A 166 0.10 19.84 3.36
N TYR A 167 -0.25 20.86 4.15
CA TYR A 167 -1.19 20.68 5.26
C TYR A 167 -2.64 20.54 4.81
N ASP A 168 -3.04 21.11 3.68
CA ASP A 168 -4.35 20.87 3.08
C ASP A 168 -4.54 19.37 2.76
N GLU A 169 -3.55 18.74 2.14
CA GLU A 169 -3.55 17.30 1.90
C GLU A 169 -3.43 16.47 3.20
N TYR A 170 -2.52 16.88 4.08
CA TYR A 170 -2.28 16.15 5.34
C TYR A 170 -3.51 16.14 6.25
N ASN A 171 -4.33 17.19 6.21
CA ASN A 171 -5.54 17.32 7.01
C ASN A 171 -6.77 16.67 6.35
N ALA A 172 -6.70 16.30 5.06
CA ALA A 172 -7.79 15.69 4.31
C ALA A 172 -7.93 14.21 4.62
N VAL A 173 -8.18 13.85 5.89
CA VAL A 173 -8.30 12.47 6.35
C VAL A 173 -9.76 12.02 6.35
N LEU A 174 -10.07 10.96 5.60
CA LEU A 174 -11.41 10.37 5.52
C LEU A 174 -11.75 9.54 6.75
N ASP A 175 -13.02 9.50 7.12
CA ASP A 175 -13.49 8.49 8.05
C ASP A 175 -13.36 7.09 7.42
N MET A 176 -12.77 6.14 8.15
CA MET A 176 -12.67 4.75 7.70
C MET A 176 -13.80 3.90 8.27
N PRO A 177 -14.40 2.97 7.51
CA PRO A 177 -15.31 1.98 8.05
C PRO A 177 -14.67 1.20 9.20
N ALA A 178 -15.39 1.02 10.29
CA ALA A 178 -14.86 0.36 11.50
C ALA A 178 -14.30 -1.03 11.20
N ARG A 179 -15.04 -1.82 10.39
CA ARG A 179 -14.62 -3.18 10.02
C ARG A 179 -13.29 -3.16 9.27
N TYR A 180 -13.13 -2.28 8.27
CA TYR A 180 -11.88 -2.15 7.52
C TYR A 180 -10.69 -1.83 8.43
N TYR A 181 -10.88 -0.89 9.36
CA TYR A 181 -9.83 -0.52 10.32
C TYR A 181 -9.49 -1.67 11.28
N LEU A 182 -10.50 -2.29 11.89
CA LEU A 182 -10.30 -3.37 12.86
C LEU A 182 -9.72 -4.63 12.20
N ASP A 183 -10.15 -4.96 10.99
CA ASP A 183 -9.55 -6.05 10.20
C ASP A 183 -8.07 -5.76 9.92
N THR A 184 -7.73 -4.52 9.58
CA THR A 184 -6.33 -4.12 9.35
C THR A 184 -5.50 -4.26 10.63
N ILE A 185 -5.99 -3.77 11.77
CA ILE A 185 -5.29 -3.91 13.06
C ILE A 185 -5.02 -5.39 13.34
N ARG A 186 -6.04 -6.23 13.22
CA ARG A 186 -5.91 -7.65 13.51
C ARG A 186 -4.99 -8.36 12.52
N VAL A 187 -5.29 -8.28 11.23
CA VAL A 187 -4.63 -9.07 10.18
C VAL A 187 -3.17 -8.66 9.99
N VAL A 188 -2.91 -7.33 9.98
CA VAL A 188 -1.59 -6.80 9.63
C VAL A 188 -0.70 -6.63 10.86
N PHE A 189 -1.25 -6.08 11.95
CA PHE A 189 -0.44 -5.62 13.09
C PHE A 189 -0.50 -6.51 14.33
N GLN A 190 -1.49 -7.40 14.47
CA GLN A 190 -1.59 -8.31 15.61
C GLN A 190 -1.29 -9.76 15.23
N ASP A 191 -1.99 -10.27 14.22
CA ASP A 191 -1.87 -11.68 13.81
C ASP A 191 -0.76 -11.88 12.74
N PHE A 192 -0.33 -10.82 12.04
CA PHE A 192 0.70 -10.86 11.00
C PHE A 192 0.42 -11.94 9.94
N LEU A 193 -0.84 -12.05 9.50
CA LEU A 193 -1.29 -13.21 8.72
C LEU A 193 -0.60 -13.33 7.37
N LEU A 194 -0.26 -12.21 6.70
CA LEU A 194 0.42 -12.23 5.41
C LEU A 194 1.84 -12.83 5.51
N PRO A 195 2.76 -12.31 6.33
CA PRO A 195 4.11 -12.85 6.43
C PRO A 195 4.17 -14.25 7.07
N ARG A 196 3.13 -14.66 7.80
CA ARG A 196 2.99 -16.02 8.32
C ARG A 196 2.45 -17.01 7.29
N GLY A 197 1.94 -16.51 6.14
CA GLY A 197 1.31 -17.33 5.13
C GLY A 197 -0.01 -17.98 5.60
N GLU A 198 -0.70 -17.33 6.53
CA GLU A 198 -1.95 -17.82 7.15
C GLU A 198 -3.17 -17.01 6.72
N TRP A 199 -2.99 -15.95 5.91
CA TRP A 199 -4.08 -15.09 5.50
C TRP A 199 -5.00 -15.76 4.48
N VAL A 200 -6.29 -15.76 4.79
CA VAL A 200 -7.36 -16.27 3.94
C VAL A 200 -8.35 -15.13 3.69
N VAL A 201 -8.67 -14.86 2.44
CA VAL A 201 -9.61 -13.84 1.97
C VAL A 201 -10.71 -14.54 1.22
N ASN A 202 -11.96 -14.41 1.67
CA ASN A 202 -13.13 -15.06 1.06
C ASN A 202 -12.94 -16.57 0.77
N GLY A 203 -12.26 -17.28 1.68
CA GLY A 203 -11.97 -18.72 1.56
C GLY A 203 -10.77 -19.09 0.72
N GLU A 204 -10.05 -18.12 0.13
CA GLU A 204 -8.85 -18.36 -0.67
C GLU A 204 -7.59 -17.92 0.10
N LYS A 205 -6.59 -18.78 0.12
CA LYS A 205 -5.30 -18.47 0.76
C LYS A 205 -4.53 -17.44 -0.06
N VAL A 206 -4.04 -16.38 0.61
CA VAL A 206 -3.14 -15.41 0.01
C VAL A 206 -1.74 -16.01 -0.06
N ASP A 207 -1.25 -16.24 -1.28
CA ASP A 207 0.08 -16.79 -1.55
C ASP A 207 0.88 -15.87 -2.48
N PRO A 208 1.74 -14.98 -1.93
CA PRO A 208 2.58 -14.12 -2.76
C PRO A 208 3.57 -14.88 -3.66
N SER A 209 3.90 -16.13 -3.33
CA SER A 209 4.78 -16.97 -4.16
C SER A 209 4.14 -17.37 -5.49
N ALA A 210 2.82 -17.24 -5.61
CA ALA A 210 2.11 -17.47 -6.87
C ALA A 210 2.39 -16.40 -7.94
N ILE A 211 2.82 -15.21 -7.54
CA ILE A 211 3.15 -14.11 -8.47
C ILE A 211 4.42 -14.47 -9.24
N ARG A 212 4.37 -14.44 -10.59
CA ARG A 212 5.48 -14.84 -11.47
C ARG A 212 5.80 -13.79 -12.54
N ASP A 213 4.77 -13.14 -13.07
CA ASP A 213 4.88 -12.30 -14.27
C ASP A 213 4.98 -10.80 -13.95
N THR A 214 4.71 -10.41 -12.71
CA THR A 214 4.87 -9.05 -12.18
C THR A 214 6.29 -8.83 -11.68
N ALA A 215 6.94 -7.71 -12.01
CA ALA A 215 8.19 -7.32 -11.38
C ALA A 215 7.90 -6.53 -10.09
N LEU A 216 8.75 -6.70 -9.07
CA LEU A 216 8.56 -6.13 -7.74
C LEU A 216 9.67 -5.14 -7.38
N LEU A 217 9.29 -3.93 -7.00
CA LEU A 217 10.16 -2.94 -6.38
C LEU A 217 9.62 -2.59 -4.98
N SER A 218 10.40 -2.83 -3.94
CA SER A 218 10.12 -2.33 -2.59
C SER A 218 10.98 -1.11 -2.28
N ILE A 219 10.37 -0.06 -1.70
CA ILE A 219 11.04 1.20 -1.37
C ILE A 219 10.78 1.53 0.10
N GLU A 220 11.85 1.85 0.83
CA GLU A 220 11.79 2.24 2.24
C GLU A 220 12.55 3.54 2.47
N GLY A 221 12.11 4.33 3.45
CA GLY A 221 12.87 5.47 3.95
C GLY A 221 13.80 5.04 5.09
N GLU A 222 15.06 5.44 5.04
CA GLU A 222 16.03 5.12 6.09
C GLU A 222 15.58 5.58 7.49
N LEU A 223 14.90 6.72 7.54
CA LEU A 223 14.41 7.35 8.78
C LEU A 223 12.87 7.28 8.89
N ASP A 224 12.27 6.23 8.31
CA ASP A 224 10.81 6.04 8.38
C ASP A 224 10.40 5.64 9.79
N ASP A 225 9.63 6.51 10.46
CA ASP A 225 9.13 6.35 11.82
C ASP A 225 7.70 5.76 11.88
N ILE A 226 7.11 5.46 10.71
CA ILE A 226 5.77 4.85 10.56
C ILE A 226 5.89 3.39 10.13
N ALA A 227 6.62 3.11 9.04
CA ALA A 227 6.93 1.75 8.58
C ALA A 227 8.44 1.54 8.66
N GLY A 228 8.91 0.87 9.71
CA GLY A 228 10.34 0.67 9.96
C GLY A 228 11.04 -0.16 8.88
N LEU A 229 12.36 -0.01 8.80
CA LEU A 229 13.18 -0.73 7.84
C LEU A 229 12.97 -2.25 7.89
N GLY A 230 12.88 -2.88 6.74
CA GLY A 230 12.61 -4.30 6.56
C GLY A 230 11.12 -4.65 6.47
N GLN A 231 10.21 -3.74 6.86
CA GLN A 231 8.77 -4.02 6.80
C GLN A 231 8.28 -4.16 5.35
N THR A 232 8.66 -3.24 4.46
CA THR A 232 8.28 -3.32 3.04
C THR A 232 9.19 -4.29 2.29
N GLU A 233 10.47 -4.36 2.64
CA GLU A 233 11.44 -5.30 2.07
C GLU A 233 10.96 -6.75 2.22
N ALA A 234 10.23 -7.09 3.28
CA ALA A 234 9.69 -8.44 3.50
C ALA A 234 8.91 -8.99 2.28
N ALA A 235 8.33 -8.13 1.43
CA ALA A 235 7.70 -8.55 0.18
C ALA A 235 8.67 -9.31 -0.74
N GLN A 236 9.97 -9.00 -0.71
CA GLN A 236 10.99 -9.68 -1.51
C GLN A 236 11.11 -11.16 -1.14
N ALA A 237 11.04 -11.46 0.16
CA ALA A 237 11.11 -12.83 0.66
C ALA A 237 9.80 -13.61 0.44
N LEU A 238 8.66 -12.94 0.42
CA LEU A 238 7.35 -13.55 0.20
C LEU A 238 7.09 -13.87 -1.28
N CYS A 239 7.50 -12.99 -2.20
CA CYS A 239 7.25 -13.12 -3.64
C CYS A 239 8.29 -14.02 -4.33
N THR A 240 8.53 -15.22 -3.81
CA THR A 240 9.57 -16.15 -4.31
C THR A 240 9.32 -16.68 -5.72
N GLY A 241 8.10 -16.59 -6.23
CA GLY A 241 7.75 -16.94 -7.61
C GLY A 241 8.29 -15.96 -8.64
N ILE A 242 8.59 -14.74 -8.25
CA ILE A 242 9.17 -13.71 -9.13
C ILE A 242 10.68 -14.00 -9.25
N PRO A 243 11.25 -14.07 -10.47
CA PRO A 243 12.70 -14.23 -10.67
C PRO A 243 13.51 -13.13 -9.97
N ALA A 244 14.68 -13.44 -9.45
CA ALA A 244 15.52 -12.51 -8.68
C ALA A 244 15.86 -11.24 -9.46
N GLU A 245 16.12 -11.38 -10.78
CA GLU A 245 16.42 -10.28 -11.71
C GLU A 245 15.25 -9.33 -11.97
N ARG A 246 14.07 -9.68 -11.48
CA ARG A 246 12.84 -8.85 -11.56
C ARG A 246 12.37 -8.36 -10.20
N ARG A 247 13.21 -8.50 -9.19
CA ARG A 247 12.94 -8.02 -7.83
C ARG A 247 14.02 -7.06 -7.41
N GLU A 248 13.62 -5.88 -6.98
CA GLU A 248 14.53 -4.85 -6.49
C GLU A 248 14.07 -4.30 -5.14
N HIS A 249 15.02 -3.98 -4.30
CA HIS A 249 14.80 -3.24 -3.05
C HIS A 249 15.61 -1.95 -3.06
N PHE A 250 15.04 -0.84 -2.58
CA PHE A 250 15.65 0.46 -2.59
C PHE A 250 15.40 1.21 -1.27
N ILE A 251 16.48 1.54 -0.54
CA ILE A 251 16.44 2.39 0.65
C ILE A 251 16.76 3.81 0.23
N VAL A 252 15.93 4.76 0.63
CA VAL A 252 16.10 6.20 0.38
C VAL A 252 16.80 6.83 1.57
N GLU A 253 18.09 7.12 1.43
CA GLU A 253 18.93 7.69 2.49
C GLU A 253 18.38 9.02 3.03
N GLY A 254 18.34 9.16 4.35
CA GLY A 254 17.87 10.32 5.08
C GLY A 254 16.40 10.67 4.86
N ALA A 255 15.59 9.79 4.23
CA ALA A 255 14.17 10.01 4.05
C ALA A 255 13.36 9.42 5.20
N GLY A 256 12.44 10.21 5.77
CA GLY A 256 11.32 9.70 6.56
C GLY A 256 10.17 9.26 5.66
N HIS A 257 9.07 8.81 6.26
CA HIS A 257 7.92 8.24 5.56
C HIS A 257 7.44 9.05 4.35
N TYR A 258 7.16 10.33 4.54
CA TYR A 258 6.66 11.21 3.46
C TYR A 258 7.73 11.52 2.40
N GLY A 259 9.01 11.46 2.76
CA GLY A 259 10.11 11.77 1.86
C GLY A 259 10.27 10.80 0.70
N ILE A 260 9.73 9.58 0.81
CA ILE A 260 9.82 8.57 -0.25
C ILE A 260 8.79 8.76 -1.37
N PHE A 261 7.71 9.52 -1.15
CA PHE A 261 6.66 9.74 -2.17
C PHE A 261 6.28 11.20 -2.37
N SER A 262 6.90 12.15 -1.66
CA SER A 262 6.64 13.58 -1.81
C SER A 262 7.90 14.44 -1.71
N GLY A 263 7.81 15.70 -2.14
CA GLY A 263 8.86 16.70 -2.02
C GLY A 263 10.06 16.48 -2.97
N ARG A 264 11.22 17.04 -2.59
CA ARG A 264 12.41 17.05 -3.43
C ARG A 264 13.00 15.66 -3.65
N ARG A 265 13.14 14.85 -2.56
CA ARG A 265 13.67 13.48 -2.67
C ARG A 265 12.85 12.60 -3.61
N TRP A 266 11.53 12.70 -3.53
CA TRP A 266 10.68 12.02 -4.50
C TRP A 266 11.02 12.42 -5.94
N ARG A 267 11.11 13.72 -6.23
CA ARG A 267 11.35 14.20 -7.60
C ARG A 267 12.73 13.85 -8.14
N GLU A 268 13.77 13.94 -7.29
CA GLU A 268 15.17 13.84 -7.71
C GLU A 268 15.76 12.44 -7.59
N VAL A 269 15.24 11.61 -6.67
CA VAL A 269 15.83 10.31 -6.34
C VAL A 269 14.84 9.17 -6.60
N VAL A 270 13.67 9.22 -5.95
CA VAL A 270 12.74 8.08 -5.94
C VAL A 270 12.01 7.95 -7.27
N TYR A 271 11.46 9.04 -7.80
CA TYR A 271 10.73 8.98 -9.07
C TYR A 271 11.59 8.53 -10.26
N PRO A 272 12.82 9.00 -10.45
CA PRO A 272 13.71 8.45 -11.47
C PRO A 272 13.88 6.94 -11.37
N LYS A 273 14.10 6.41 -10.15
CA LYS A 273 14.18 4.96 -9.89
C LYS A 273 12.91 4.21 -10.29
N VAL A 274 11.75 4.72 -9.89
CA VAL A 274 10.43 4.14 -10.24
C VAL A 274 10.20 4.17 -11.75
N ARG A 275 10.47 5.31 -12.41
CA ARG A 275 10.34 5.47 -13.86
C ARG A 275 11.22 4.48 -14.62
N ASP A 276 12.48 4.35 -14.23
CA ASP A 276 13.44 3.48 -14.88
C ASP A 276 13.06 2.00 -14.66
N PHE A 277 12.53 1.66 -13.48
CA PHE A 277 11.97 0.34 -13.20
C PHE A 277 10.75 0.03 -14.07
N PHE A 278 9.84 0.98 -14.27
CA PHE A 278 8.72 0.81 -15.21
C PHE A 278 9.21 0.59 -16.65
N ALA A 279 10.17 1.38 -17.11
CA ALA A 279 10.72 1.25 -18.45
C ALA A 279 11.39 -0.12 -18.67
N ALA A 280 12.15 -0.60 -17.68
CA ALA A 280 12.81 -1.91 -17.74
C ALA A 280 11.83 -3.09 -17.81
N HIS A 281 10.60 -2.92 -17.30
CA HIS A 281 9.57 -3.97 -17.21
C HIS A 281 8.30 -3.66 -18.01
N ALA A 282 8.35 -2.73 -18.95
CA ALA A 282 7.20 -2.34 -19.78
C ALA A 282 6.66 -3.50 -20.64
N GLU A 283 7.55 -4.41 -21.08
CA GLU A 283 7.18 -5.59 -21.87
C GLU A 283 6.91 -6.81 -20.99
N ALA A 284 6.05 -7.73 -21.50
CA ALA A 284 5.84 -9.01 -20.85
C ALA A 284 7.14 -9.80 -20.78
N PRO A 285 7.38 -10.61 -19.72
CA PRO A 285 8.50 -11.54 -19.73
C PRO A 285 8.40 -12.45 -20.95
N ALA A 286 9.54 -12.67 -21.63
CA ALA A 286 9.59 -13.58 -22.77
C ALA A 286 9.04 -14.94 -22.33
N ALA A 287 8.04 -15.46 -23.05
CA ALA A 287 7.48 -16.77 -22.79
C ALA A 287 8.60 -17.79 -22.79
N LYS A 288 8.83 -18.49 -21.68
CA LYS A 288 9.78 -19.60 -21.63
C LYS A 288 9.39 -20.59 -22.73
N ALA A 289 10.24 -20.72 -23.75
CA ALA A 289 10.02 -21.67 -24.83
C ALA A 289 9.74 -23.05 -24.21
N LYS A 290 8.54 -23.60 -24.41
CA LYS A 290 8.22 -24.96 -23.99
C LYS A 290 9.28 -25.86 -24.64
N LYS A 291 10.16 -26.48 -23.84
CA LYS A 291 11.06 -27.52 -24.33
C LYS A 291 10.19 -28.54 -25.07
N LYS A 292 10.32 -28.57 -26.39
CA LYS A 292 9.71 -29.65 -27.19
C LYS A 292 10.27 -30.96 -26.59
N SER A 293 9.41 -31.75 -25.97
CA SER A 293 9.77 -33.10 -25.60
C SER A 293 10.03 -33.87 -26.92
N ASN A 294 11.27 -34.22 -27.15
CA ASN A 294 11.64 -35.17 -28.21
C ASN A 294 11.06 -36.56 -27.81
N VAL A 295 9.80 -36.75 -28.13
CA VAL A 295 9.21 -38.11 -28.12
C VAL A 295 9.67 -38.76 -29.43
N THR A 296 10.68 -39.59 -29.34
CA THR A 296 11.10 -40.47 -30.44
C THR A 296 9.97 -41.48 -30.69
N PRO A 297 9.45 -41.60 -31.90
CA PRO A 297 8.41 -42.58 -32.17
C PRO A 297 9.01 -44.00 -32.09
N LEU A 298 8.43 -44.85 -31.24
CA LEU A 298 8.73 -46.29 -31.22
C LEU A 298 8.41 -46.91 -32.58
N ARG A 299 9.45 -47.35 -33.29
CA ARG A 299 9.31 -48.20 -34.50
C ARG A 299 8.57 -49.49 -34.11
N ARG A 300 7.36 -49.69 -34.61
CA ARG A 300 6.71 -50.99 -34.61
C ARG A 300 7.55 -51.94 -35.50
N LYS A 301 8.09 -53.02 -34.92
CA LYS A 301 8.58 -54.17 -35.67
C LYS A 301 7.37 -54.89 -36.21
N ALA A 302 7.28 -55.01 -37.55
CA ALA A 302 6.41 -55.95 -38.20
C ALA A 302 6.99 -57.36 -38.01
N GLY A 303 6.16 -58.27 -37.55
CA GLY A 303 6.30 -59.71 -37.54
C GLY A 303 4.95 -60.32 -37.93
#